data_210aab33d37c037c5735e02dace966a4
#
_entry.id   210aab33d37c037c5735e02dace966a4
#
_cell.length_a   1.000
_cell.length_b   1.000
_cell.length_c   1.000
_cell.angle_alpha   90.00
_cell.angle_beta   90.00
_cell.angle_gamma   90.00
#
_symmetry.space_group_name_H-M   'P 1'
#
loop_
_entity.id
_entity.type
_entity.pdbx_description
1 polymer ?
#
loop_
_entity_poly.entity_id
_entity_poly.type
_entity_poly.pdbx_seq_one_letter_code
_entity_poly.pdbx_strand_id
1 'polypeptide(L)'
;VKQYRTGARRLAAALLAGASVFVLAPTAGAAQATGAAGATGAAGFAGPSWPGAKVRPEQLQQGLDALTGEGGASAATGELRQDGRVVWRGTSGVGDLATGEPAPVDGAFRAGSITKTFLATVVLQLVGEGRVGLDEPIERYLPGVVPNGSAITVRQVMNHTAGLYDYTQDPRFAYDTEADQRRLLDQDRWRTWSASELIAIGLSHPPYFPPGQGWQYSNTDYLLIGELVEKVTGHDWRSEVRGRVIRPLGLHRTSLPGTATGIPGPHSHGYLQLSDGPADVTEFNTSVAGASGELISSNDDLARFDAALLGGRLLAPAQLAQMTTTVPADVQPPTDYGLGLMKLKLSCGNVWGHPGGIYGYTTYLFGDRAGRRQVSVSANPYDQAKGAALTPAAVALVDLAFCGPAGS
;
A
#
# COMPACT_ATOMS: atom_id res chain seq x y z
N VAL A 1 37.53 26.49 -23.46
CA VAL A 1 37.59 25.04 -23.30
C VAL A 1 37.55 24.77 -21.79
N LYS A 2 36.38 24.53 -21.23
CA LYS A 2 36.18 24.00 -19.85
C LYS A 2 35.32 22.76 -19.92
N GLN A 3 35.91 21.61 -19.61
CA GLN A 3 35.29 20.33 -19.53
C GLN A 3 34.35 20.28 -18.31
N TYR A 4 33.10 19.95 -18.55
CA TYR A 4 32.16 19.53 -17.49
C TYR A 4 32.41 18.06 -17.18
N ARG A 5 32.91 17.79 -15.98
CA ARG A 5 32.91 16.46 -15.37
C ARG A 5 31.54 16.27 -14.70
N THR A 6 30.67 15.50 -15.32
CA THR A 6 29.44 14.99 -14.72
C THR A 6 29.79 13.89 -13.73
N GLY A 7 29.54 14.13 -12.45
CA GLY A 7 29.74 13.19 -11.36
C GLY A 7 28.62 12.13 -11.34
N ALA A 8 29.00 10.90 -11.61
CA ALA A 8 28.20 9.72 -11.24
C ALA A 8 28.33 9.51 -9.72
N ARG A 9 27.36 9.94 -8.95
CA ARG A 9 27.13 9.55 -7.53
C ARG A 9 25.75 10.00 -7.10
N ARG A 10 24.71 9.18 -7.36
CA ARG A 10 23.42 9.17 -6.65
C ARG A 10 22.70 7.85 -6.94
N LEU A 11 23.12 6.75 -6.31
CA LEU A 11 22.47 5.43 -6.41
C LEU A 11 22.67 4.66 -5.10
N ALA A 12 22.34 5.27 -3.95
CA ALA A 12 22.44 4.56 -2.68
C ALA A 12 21.52 5.08 -1.56
N ALA A 13 20.50 5.87 -1.83
CA ALA A 13 19.75 6.54 -0.75
C ALA A 13 18.24 6.29 -0.72
N ALA A 14 17.69 5.34 -1.47
CA ALA A 14 16.23 5.18 -1.59
C ALA A 14 15.62 4.08 -0.71
N LEU A 15 16.34 3.51 0.26
CA LEU A 15 15.90 2.30 0.98
C LEU A 15 15.45 2.53 2.43
N LEU A 16 15.44 3.75 2.95
CA LEU A 16 15.21 4.00 4.38
C LEU A 16 13.89 4.69 4.74
N ALA A 17 13.22 5.32 3.80
CA ALA A 17 11.84 5.73 4.04
C ALA A 17 10.92 4.55 3.72
N GLY A 18 10.28 3.95 4.72
CA GLY A 18 9.32 2.85 4.57
C GLY A 18 8.06 3.21 3.77
N ALA A 19 8.18 4.09 2.80
CA ALA A 19 7.16 4.52 1.87
C ALA A 19 7.66 4.52 0.42
N SER A 20 8.83 3.93 0.12
CA SER A 20 9.32 3.84 -1.26
C SER A 20 8.59 2.74 -2.02
N VAL A 21 7.37 3.03 -2.47
CA VAL A 21 6.80 2.39 -3.62
C VAL A 21 7.57 2.91 -4.83
N PHE A 22 8.51 2.11 -5.34
CA PHE A 22 9.09 2.17 -6.68
C PHE A 22 9.23 3.56 -7.35
N VAL A 23 10.39 4.19 -7.27
CA VAL A 23 10.75 5.28 -8.17
C VAL A 23 12.10 4.97 -8.83
N LEU A 24 12.07 4.62 -10.11
CA LEU A 24 13.20 4.73 -11.02
C LEU A 24 12.92 5.91 -11.96
N ALA A 25 13.95 6.73 -12.18
CA ALA A 25 13.88 7.95 -12.99
C ALA A 25 13.44 7.69 -14.45
N PRO A 26 12.70 8.60 -15.09
CA PRO A 26 12.17 8.40 -16.42
C PRO A 26 13.26 8.54 -17.50
N THR A 27 13.32 7.58 -18.43
CA THR A 27 13.91 7.78 -19.75
C THR A 27 12.80 8.19 -20.71
N ALA A 28 12.92 9.37 -21.28
CA ALA A 28 11.97 9.92 -22.23
C ALA A 28 11.88 9.10 -23.51
N GLY A 29 10.68 8.61 -23.82
CA GLY A 29 10.35 7.98 -25.10
C GLY A 29 8.86 8.17 -25.40
N ALA A 30 8.55 9.15 -26.25
CA ALA A 30 7.19 9.40 -26.69
C ALA A 30 6.73 8.33 -27.70
N ALA A 31 5.59 7.70 -27.46
CA ALA A 31 4.86 6.97 -28.47
C ALA A 31 3.36 7.30 -28.39
N GLN A 32 2.83 7.85 -29.48
CA GLN A 32 1.43 8.14 -29.68
C GLN A 32 0.65 6.85 -29.93
N ALA A 33 -0.50 6.67 -29.27
CA ALA A 33 -1.45 5.62 -29.59
C ALA A 33 -2.81 6.24 -29.90
N THR A 34 -3.25 5.99 -31.12
CA THR A 34 -4.58 6.35 -31.68
C THR A 34 -5.64 5.38 -31.17
N GLY A 35 -6.83 5.93 -30.87
CA GLY A 35 -7.94 5.20 -30.29
C GLY A 35 -8.72 4.29 -31.23
N ALA A 36 -9.51 3.40 -30.63
CA ALA A 36 -10.75 2.87 -31.20
C ALA A 36 -11.70 2.44 -30.06
N ALA A 37 -12.88 3.02 -30.06
CA ALA A 37 -13.97 2.65 -29.19
C ALA A 37 -14.69 1.39 -29.72
N GLY A 38 -15.07 0.50 -28.82
CA GLY A 38 -15.93 -0.65 -29.14
C GLY A 38 -16.65 -1.14 -27.90
N ALA A 39 -17.94 -0.78 -27.77
CA ALA A 39 -18.82 -1.28 -26.73
C ALA A 39 -19.40 -2.64 -27.16
N THR A 40 -19.36 -3.66 -26.29
CA THR A 40 -20.32 -4.80 -26.34
C THR A 40 -20.33 -5.55 -24.99
N GLY A 41 -21.57 -5.76 -24.47
CA GLY A 41 -22.02 -6.99 -23.84
C GLY A 41 -21.52 -7.36 -22.48
N ALA A 42 -22.38 -7.25 -21.46
CA ALA A 42 -22.21 -7.88 -20.17
C ALA A 42 -22.24 -9.42 -20.31
N ALA A 43 -21.10 -10.05 -20.50
CA ALA A 43 -20.92 -11.49 -20.37
C ALA A 43 -20.41 -11.76 -18.93
N GLY A 44 -21.05 -12.72 -18.24
CA GLY A 44 -20.64 -13.18 -16.94
C GLY A 44 -19.17 -13.62 -16.99
N PHE A 45 -18.32 -12.93 -16.22
CA PHE A 45 -16.90 -13.25 -16.12
C PHE A 45 -16.70 -14.54 -15.32
N ALA A 46 -16.68 -15.67 -16.02
CA ALA A 46 -15.91 -16.81 -15.54
C ALA A 46 -14.44 -16.39 -15.64
N GLY A 47 -13.87 -15.87 -14.55
CA GLY A 47 -12.43 -15.61 -14.46
C GLY A 47 -11.67 -16.92 -14.68
N PRO A 48 -10.41 -16.87 -15.16
CA PRO A 48 -9.61 -18.07 -15.33
C PRO A 48 -9.64 -18.86 -14.02
N SER A 49 -10.06 -20.12 -14.09
CA SER A 49 -9.82 -21.05 -13.01
C SER A 49 -8.31 -21.12 -12.89
N TRP A 50 -7.76 -20.58 -11.79
CA TRP A 50 -6.35 -20.76 -11.49
C TRP A 50 -6.08 -22.25 -11.63
N PRO A 51 -5.17 -22.71 -12.51
CA PRO A 51 -4.81 -24.09 -12.59
C PRO A 51 -4.52 -24.49 -11.14
N GLY A 52 -5.18 -25.53 -10.63
CA GLY A 52 -5.11 -25.90 -9.21
C GLY A 52 -3.69 -26.30 -8.84
N ALA A 53 -2.80 -25.34 -8.86
CA ALA A 53 -1.41 -25.50 -8.48
C ALA A 53 -1.43 -25.97 -7.02
N LYS A 54 -1.10 -27.22 -6.81
CA LYS A 54 -0.92 -27.80 -5.48
C LYS A 54 0.36 -27.22 -4.89
N VAL A 55 0.28 -25.96 -4.44
CA VAL A 55 1.37 -25.35 -3.68
C VAL A 55 1.44 -26.09 -2.35
N ARG A 56 2.58 -26.66 -2.03
CA ARG A 56 2.80 -27.33 -0.76
C ARG A 56 3.13 -26.30 0.33
N PRO A 57 2.64 -26.48 1.56
CA PRO A 57 2.96 -25.59 2.68
C PRO A 57 4.46 -25.36 2.88
N GLU A 58 5.29 -26.37 2.65
CA GLU A 58 6.74 -26.29 2.78
C GLU A 58 7.37 -25.31 1.77
N GLN A 59 6.83 -25.24 0.56
CA GLN A 59 7.30 -24.30 -0.47
C GLN A 59 6.95 -22.86 -0.12
N LEU A 60 5.75 -22.63 0.44
CA LEU A 60 5.33 -21.31 0.95
C LEU A 60 6.19 -20.89 2.14
N GLN A 61 6.50 -21.83 3.05
CA GLN A 61 7.40 -21.56 4.16
C GLN A 61 8.82 -21.19 3.67
N GLN A 62 9.38 -21.91 2.71
CA GLN A 62 10.68 -21.58 2.09
C GLN A 62 10.65 -20.17 1.46
N GLY A 63 9.57 -19.81 0.77
CA GLY A 63 9.39 -18.46 0.24
C GLY A 63 9.29 -17.39 1.33
N LEU A 64 8.67 -17.70 2.46
CA LEU A 64 8.62 -16.81 3.61
C LEU A 64 10.00 -16.68 4.28
N ASP A 65 10.75 -17.77 4.40
CA ASP A 65 12.10 -17.79 4.98
C ASP A 65 13.08 -16.97 4.15
N ALA A 66 12.88 -16.88 2.83
CA ALA A 66 13.68 -16.03 1.96
C ALA A 66 13.56 -14.54 2.33
N LEU A 67 12.42 -14.09 2.88
CA LEU A 67 12.26 -12.69 3.33
C LEU A 67 13.19 -12.35 4.49
N THR A 68 13.42 -13.28 5.41
CA THR A 68 14.32 -13.07 6.55
C THR A 68 15.77 -13.41 6.23
N GLY A 69 16.02 -14.37 5.35
CA GLY A 69 17.36 -14.77 4.92
C GLY A 69 17.96 -13.82 3.89
N GLU A 70 17.45 -13.87 2.67
CA GLU A 70 17.94 -13.08 1.53
C GLU A 70 17.44 -11.65 1.57
N GLY A 71 16.18 -11.45 1.97
CA GLY A 71 15.52 -10.14 2.04
C GLY A 71 15.89 -9.28 3.25
N GLY A 72 16.60 -9.86 4.24
CA GLY A 72 17.12 -9.13 5.39
C GLY A 72 16.07 -8.59 6.35
N ALA A 73 14.85 -9.13 6.36
CA ALA A 73 13.87 -8.81 7.37
C ALA A 73 14.24 -9.49 8.71
N SER A 74 13.99 -8.84 9.85
CA SER A 74 14.13 -9.45 11.18
C SER A 74 13.07 -10.52 11.40
N ALA A 75 11.85 -10.27 10.93
CA ALA A 75 10.68 -11.13 11.04
C ALA A 75 9.84 -11.09 9.77
N ALA A 76 9.11 -12.18 9.52
CA ALA A 76 8.07 -12.24 8.50
C ALA A 76 6.94 -13.17 8.95
N THR A 77 5.70 -12.81 8.56
CA THR A 77 4.50 -13.65 8.75
C THR A 77 3.71 -13.71 7.45
N GLY A 78 3.03 -14.83 7.20
CA GLY A 78 2.26 -14.98 5.97
C GLY A 78 1.06 -15.90 6.14
N GLU A 79 0.03 -15.65 5.30
CA GLU A 79 -1.17 -16.47 5.22
C GLU A 79 -1.62 -16.61 3.78
N LEU A 80 -2.02 -17.83 3.40
CA LEU A 80 -2.74 -18.12 2.16
C LEU A 80 -4.12 -18.65 2.51
N ARG A 81 -5.15 -18.02 1.92
CA ARG A 81 -6.54 -18.49 1.97
C ARG A 81 -7.01 -18.98 0.62
N GLN A 82 -7.86 -19.99 0.65
CA GLN A 82 -8.59 -20.48 -0.51
C GLN A 82 -10.05 -20.76 -0.11
N ASP A 83 -11.00 -20.16 -0.83
CA ASP A 83 -12.43 -20.33 -0.63
C ASP A 83 -12.85 -20.11 0.85
N GLY A 84 -12.31 -19.05 1.47
CA GLY A 84 -12.55 -18.65 2.85
C GLY A 84 -11.84 -19.48 3.93
N ARG A 85 -11.04 -20.50 3.53
CA ARG A 85 -10.28 -21.35 4.47
C ARG A 85 -8.80 -21.02 4.43
N VAL A 86 -8.17 -21.01 5.60
CA VAL A 86 -6.71 -20.92 5.68
C VAL A 86 -6.13 -22.25 5.20
N VAL A 87 -5.29 -22.19 4.16
CA VAL A 87 -4.59 -23.37 3.61
C VAL A 87 -3.11 -23.41 3.99
N TRP A 88 -2.57 -22.25 4.38
CA TRP A 88 -1.24 -22.13 4.95
C TRP A 88 -1.15 -20.87 5.81
N ARG A 89 -0.36 -20.99 6.87
CA ARG A 89 0.05 -19.88 7.72
C ARG A 89 1.46 -20.16 8.21
N GLY A 90 2.33 -19.18 8.15
CA GLY A 90 3.73 -19.33 8.51
C GLY A 90 4.30 -18.09 9.20
N THR A 91 5.43 -18.31 9.85
CA THR A 91 6.25 -17.27 10.47
C THR A 91 7.73 -17.60 10.23
N SER A 92 8.56 -16.57 10.13
CA SER A 92 10.00 -16.69 9.96
C SER A 92 10.72 -15.59 10.73
N GLY A 93 11.93 -15.88 11.18
CA GLY A 93 12.79 -14.92 11.87
C GLY A 93 12.38 -14.60 13.31
N VAL A 94 12.90 -13.48 13.80
CA VAL A 94 12.82 -13.04 15.20
C VAL A 94 11.93 -11.80 15.29
N GLY A 95 10.87 -11.91 16.07
CA GLY A 95 9.90 -10.84 16.28
C GLY A 95 10.41 -9.74 17.21
N ASP A 96 11.26 -10.09 18.17
CA ASP A 96 11.92 -9.14 19.07
C ASP A 96 13.42 -9.46 19.14
N LEU A 97 14.24 -8.58 18.56
CA LEU A 97 15.71 -8.73 18.53
C LEU A 97 16.37 -8.64 19.91
N ALA A 98 15.72 -8.02 20.89
CA ALA A 98 16.26 -7.90 22.24
C ALA A 98 16.09 -9.19 23.06
N THR A 99 14.97 -9.91 22.87
CA THR A 99 14.66 -11.14 23.61
C THR A 99 14.94 -12.41 22.82
N GLY A 100 15.01 -12.32 21.48
CA GLY A 100 15.11 -13.47 20.57
C GLY A 100 13.78 -14.21 20.37
N GLU A 101 12.66 -13.65 20.82
CA GLU A 101 11.35 -14.26 20.63
C GLU A 101 10.97 -14.35 19.15
N PRO A 102 10.40 -15.48 18.69
CA PRO A 102 9.98 -15.63 17.31
C PRO A 102 8.81 -14.69 16.95
N ALA A 103 8.67 -14.40 15.67
CA ALA A 103 7.52 -13.63 15.17
C ALA A 103 6.20 -14.33 15.52
N PRO A 104 5.20 -13.63 16.12
CA PRO A 104 3.91 -14.22 16.45
C PRO A 104 3.10 -14.48 15.17
N VAL A 105 2.72 -15.75 14.93
CA VAL A 105 2.04 -16.17 13.69
C VAL A 105 0.73 -15.42 13.41
N ASP A 106 0.00 -15.04 14.46
CA ASP A 106 -1.23 -14.26 14.39
C ASP A 106 -1.01 -12.80 14.82
N GLY A 107 0.22 -12.31 14.78
CA GLY A 107 0.57 -10.97 15.19
C GLY A 107 -0.11 -9.88 14.36
N ALA A 108 -0.38 -8.76 15.03
CA ALA A 108 -0.76 -7.54 14.36
C ALA A 108 0.49 -6.82 13.82
N PHE A 109 0.31 -6.00 12.79
CA PHE A 109 1.38 -5.20 12.18
C PHE A 109 0.81 -3.92 11.59
N ARG A 110 1.68 -2.97 11.32
CA ARG A 110 1.31 -1.76 10.59
C ARG A 110 1.22 -2.09 9.10
N ALA A 111 0.03 -1.90 8.54
CA ALA A 111 -0.28 -2.29 7.17
C ALA A 111 0.02 -1.18 6.14
N GLY A 112 0.43 0.01 6.60
CA GLY A 112 0.82 1.11 5.72
C GLY A 112 -0.26 1.44 4.68
N SER A 113 0.15 1.56 3.45
CA SER A 113 -0.70 2.01 2.33
C SER A 113 -1.89 1.10 2.00
N ILE A 114 -2.02 -0.09 2.60
CA ILE A 114 -3.27 -0.87 2.51
C ILE A 114 -4.46 -0.05 3.08
N THR A 115 -4.20 0.94 3.95
CA THR A 115 -5.17 1.96 4.37
C THR A 115 -5.94 2.55 3.20
N LYS A 116 -5.25 2.80 2.07
CA LYS A 116 -5.84 3.39 0.86
C LYS A 116 -6.96 2.51 0.28
N THR A 117 -6.79 1.20 0.30
CA THR A 117 -7.80 0.27 -0.21
C THR A 117 -9.06 0.27 0.67
N PHE A 118 -8.89 0.35 1.99
CA PHE A 118 -10.01 0.50 2.92
C PHE A 118 -10.77 1.81 2.70
N LEU A 119 -10.05 2.92 2.58
CA LEU A 119 -10.65 4.24 2.37
C LEU A 119 -11.31 4.33 0.99
N ALA A 120 -10.67 3.82 -0.07
CA ALA A 120 -11.25 3.77 -1.41
C ALA A 120 -12.55 2.95 -1.46
N THR A 121 -12.63 1.88 -0.68
CA THR A 121 -13.87 1.10 -0.51
C THR A 121 -14.99 1.98 0.04
N VAL A 122 -14.73 2.79 1.05
CA VAL A 122 -15.71 3.75 1.61
C VAL A 122 -16.14 4.78 0.57
N VAL A 123 -15.18 5.38 -0.15
CA VAL A 123 -15.52 6.35 -1.21
C VAL A 123 -16.41 5.71 -2.27
N LEU A 124 -16.11 4.50 -2.70
CA LEU A 124 -16.92 3.80 -3.72
C LEU A 124 -18.30 3.39 -3.20
N GLN A 125 -18.48 3.15 -1.90
CA GLN A 125 -19.81 3.03 -1.30
C GLN A 125 -20.57 4.35 -1.37
N LEU A 126 -19.91 5.48 -1.05
CA LEU A 126 -20.51 6.82 -1.19
C LEU A 126 -20.84 7.18 -2.64
N VAL A 127 -20.07 6.67 -3.60
CA VAL A 127 -20.41 6.75 -5.05
C VAL A 127 -21.69 5.96 -5.35
N GLY A 128 -21.80 4.74 -4.82
CA GLY A 128 -23.01 3.92 -4.95
C GLY A 128 -24.25 4.55 -4.31
N GLU A 129 -24.05 5.33 -3.25
CA GLU A 129 -25.08 6.13 -2.58
C GLU A 129 -25.44 7.44 -3.32
N GLY A 130 -24.73 7.77 -4.40
CA GLY A 130 -24.92 9.02 -5.16
C GLY A 130 -24.40 10.27 -4.45
N ARG A 131 -23.58 10.12 -3.40
CA ARG A 131 -23.05 11.23 -2.59
C ARG A 131 -21.70 11.75 -3.12
N VAL A 132 -20.98 10.95 -3.88
CA VAL A 132 -19.72 11.29 -4.53
C VAL A 132 -19.77 10.92 -6.01
N GLY A 133 -19.34 11.82 -6.89
CA GLY A 133 -19.11 11.56 -8.31
C GLY A 133 -17.62 11.39 -8.58
N LEU A 134 -17.20 10.26 -9.15
CA LEU A 134 -15.80 10.01 -9.46
C LEU A 134 -15.22 11.00 -10.46
N ASP A 135 -16.02 11.43 -11.42
CA ASP A 135 -15.60 12.35 -12.49
C ASP A 135 -15.97 13.81 -12.20
N GLU A 136 -16.47 14.08 -10.99
CA GLU A 136 -16.67 15.44 -10.48
C GLU A 136 -15.35 16.04 -10.01
N PRO A 137 -15.18 17.38 -10.16
CA PRO A 137 -14.01 18.08 -9.65
C PRO A 137 -13.88 17.94 -8.13
N ILE A 138 -12.64 17.77 -7.64
CA ILE A 138 -12.36 17.75 -6.19
C ILE A 138 -12.77 19.06 -5.51
N GLU A 139 -12.75 20.17 -6.23
CA GLU A 139 -13.20 21.49 -5.78
C GLU A 139 -14.65 21.48 -5.28
N ARG A 140 -15.51 20.63 -5.84
CA ARG A 140 -16.90 20.48 -5.39
C ARG A 140 -17.00 20.03 -3.95
N TYR A 141 -16.08 19.21 -3.50
CA TYR A 141 -16.07 18.60 -2.16
C TYR A 141 -15.15 19.34 -1.20
N LEU A 142 -14.03 19.86 -1.71
CA LEU A 142 -12.99 20.56 -0.94
C LEU A 142 -12.73 21.96 -1.55
N PRO A 143 -13.70 22.88 -1.46
CA PRO A 143 -13.59 24.19 -2.10
C PRO A 143 -12.42 24.99 -1.52
N GLY A 144 -11.55 25.50 -2.42
CA GLY A 144 -10.40 26.32 -2.08
C GLY A 144 -9.22 25.59 -1.44
N VAL A 145 -9.29 24.26 -1.30
CA VAL A 145 -8.20 23.47 -0.69
C VAL A 145 -7.12 23.14 -1.71
N VAL A 146 -7.51 22.64 -2.90
CA VAL A 146 -6.56 22.16 -3.92
C VAL A 146 -6.35 23.21 -5.00
N PRO A 147 -5.13 23.70 -5.22
CA PRO A 147 -4.85 24.58 -6.36
C PRO A 147 -5.30 23.95 -7.66
N ASN A 148 -6.04 24.70 -8.48
CA ASN A 148 -6.64 24.20 -9.73
C ASN A 148 -7.59 22.98 -9.52
N GLY A 149 -8.22 22.86 -8.34
CA GLY A 149 -9.08 21.73 -7.98
C GLY A 149 -10.29 21.54 -8.91
N SER A 150 -10.70 22.59 -9.62
CA SER A 150 -11.75 22.50 -10.65
C SER A 150 -11.35 21.68 -11.89
N ALA A 151 -10.06 21.47 -12.15
CA ALA A 151 -9.54 20.65 -13.24
C ALA A 151 -9.08 19.26 -12.81
N ILE A 152 -9.19 18.92 -11.53
CA ILE A 152 -8.77 17.65 -10.96
C ILE A 152 -10.01 16.88 -10.51
N THR A 153 -10.24 15.68 -11.02
CA THR A 153 -11.38 14.85 -10.63
C THR A 153 -11.06 13.99 -9.39
N VAL A 154 -12.09 13.56 -8.65
CA VAL A 154 -11.96 12.60 -7.56
C VAL A 154 -11.27 11.32 -8.03
N ARG A 155 -11.60 10.83 -9.23
CA ARG A 155 -10.95 9.68 -9.87
C ARG A 155 -9.44 9.87 -10.01
N GLN A 156 -9.00 11.04 -10.49
CA GLN A 156 -7.59 11.34 -10.68
C GLN A 156 -6.83 11.39 -9.35
N VAL A 157 -7.44 11.89 -8.29
CA VAL A 157 -6.87 11.83 -6.94
C VAL A 157 -6.80 10.38 -6.45
N MET A 158 -7.84 9.57 -6.65
CA MET A 158 -7.85 8.18 -6.17
C MET A 158 -6.89 7.25 -6.91
N ASN A 159 -6.56 7.53 -8.18
CA ASN A 159 -5.68 6.69 -9.00
C ASN A 159 -4.30 7.30 -9.28
N HIS A 160 -3.94 8.38 -8.59
CA HIS A 160 -2.63 9.04 -8.68
C HIS A 160 -2.30 9.65 -10.06
N THR A 161 -3.34 10.07 -10.80
CA THR A 161 -3.17 10.83 -12.05
C THR A 161 -3.46 12.32 -11.88
N ALA A 162 -3.66 12.79 -10.65
CA ALA A 162 -3.87 14.22 -10.33
C ALA A 162 -2.59 15.07 -10.51
N GLY A 163 -1.42 14.44 -10.41
CA GLY A 163 -0.12 15.09 -10.49
C GLY A 163 0.30 15.83 -9.22
N LEU A 164 -0.42 15.70 -8.11
CA LEU A 164 -0.11 16.38 -6.86
C LEU A 164 1.17 15.83 -6.23
N TYR A 165 2.00 16.74 -5.71
CA TYR A 165 3.26 16.36 -5.06
C TYR A 165 3.01 15.51 -3.80
N ASP A 166 3.79 14.46 -3.63
CA ASP A 166 3.75 13.61 -2.45
C ASP A 166 4.47 14.30 -1.27
N TYR A 167 3.72 14.66 -0.22
CA TYR A 167 4.29 15.34 0.95
C TYR A 167 5.45 14.55 1.58
N THR A 168 5.46 13.22 1.46
CA THR A 168 6.54 12.39 2.02
C THR A 168 7.89 12.58 1.31
N GLN A 169 7.89 13.21 0.13
CA GLN A 169 9.10 13.58 -0.61
C GLN A 169 9.65 14.96 -0.19
N ASP A 170 8.97 15.69 0.70
CA ASP A 170 9.50 16.92 1.26
C ASP A 170 10.70 16.61 2.17
N PRO A 171 11.77 17.44 2.14
CA PRO A 171 12.98 17.22 2.96
C PRO A 171 12.72 17.03 4.46
N ARG A 172 11.61 17.49 5.00
CA ARG A 172 11.19 17.26 6.40
C ARG A 172 11.01 15.79 6.74
N PHE A 173 10.67 14.96 5.75
CA PHE A 173 10.44 13.52 5.89
C PHE A 173 11.57 12.67 5.32
N ALA A 174 12.70 13.28 4.94
CA ALA A 174 13.90 12.56 4.54
C ALA A 174 14.64 12.02 5.76
N TYR A 175 14.83 10.71 5.81
CA TYR A 175 15.58 10.02 6.87
C TYR A 175 16.69 9.18 6.25
N ASP A 176 17.44 9.79 5.32
CA ASP A 176 18.44 9.12 4.49
C ASP A 176 19.79 8.91 5.22
N THR A 177 20.07 9.75 6.23
CA THR A 177 21.28 9.64 7.01
C THR A 177 20.99 9.09 8.41
N GLU A 178 22.01 8.53 9.07
CA GLU A 178 21.86 8.08 10.45
C GLU A 178 21.45 9.21 11.40
N ALA A 179 21.93 10.44 11.17
CA ALA A 179 21.51 11.60 11.95
C ALA A 179 20.01 11.90 11.78
N ASP A 180 19.49 11.76 10.56
CA ASP A 180 18.05 11.91 10.30
C ASP A 180 17.23 10.78 10.94
N GLN A 181 17.74 9.54 10.90
CA GLN A 181 17.09 8.40 11.56
C GLN A 181 17.06 8.58 13.09
N ARG A 182 18.11 9.10 13.69
CA ARG A 182 18.12 9.44 15.12
C ARG A 182 17.12 10.57 15.42
N ARG A 183 17.02 11.59 14.57
CA ARG A 183 15.98 12.63 14.69
C ARG A 183 14.58 12.01 14.62
N LEU A 184 14.34 11.06 13.69
CA LEU A 184 13.07 10.31 13.64
C LEU A 184 12.80 9.62 14.99
N LEU A 185 13.77 8.87 15.51
CA LEU A 185 13.62 8.09 16.75
C LEU A 185 13.40 8.96 17.97
N ASP A 186 14.12 10.07 18.09
CA ASP A 186 14.13 10.89 19.30
C ASP A 186 12.98 11.92 19.32
N GLN A 187 12.54 12.40 18.15
CA GLN A 187 11.65 13.55 18.03
C GLN A 187 10.46 13.30 17.10
N ASP A 188 10.73 13.03 15.81
CA ASP A 188 9.70 13.15 14.78
C ASP A 188 8.62 12.08 14.90
N ARG A 189 8.97 10.87 15.35
CA ARG A 189 8.02 9.77 15.54
C ARG A 189 6.92 10.03 16.57
N TRP A 190 7.13 11.00 17.45
CA TRP A 190 6.16 11.37 18.48
C TRP A 190 5.27 12.53 18.08
N ARG A 191 5.66 13.25 17.01
CA ARG A 191 4.94 14.44 16.57
C ARG A 191 3.55 14.08 16.06
N THR A 192 2.56 14.84 16.52
CA THR A 192 1.21 14.82 15.94
C THR A 192 1.16 15.74 14.73
N TRP A 193 0.68 15.21 13.62
CA TRP A 193 0.41 15.95 12.40
C TRP A 193 -1.08 16.01 12.13
N SER A 194 -1.59 17.18 11.75
CA SER A 194 -2.93 17.26 11.18
C SER A 194 -2.91 16.96 9.68
N ALA A 195 -4.02 16.44 9.14
CA ALA A 195 -4.13 16.20 7.70
C ALA A 195 -3.92 17.50 6.92
N SER A 196 -4.45 18.64 7.41
CA SER A 196 -4.30 19.94 6.77
C SER A 196 -2.84 20.43 6.72
N GLU A 197 -2.01 20.17 7.75
CA GLU A 197 -0.58 20.50 7.71
C GLU A 197 0.14 19.68 6.63
N LEU A 198 -0.10 18.36 6.57
CA LEU A 198 0.53 17.48 5.58
C LEU A 198 0.07 17.81 4.15
N ILE A 199 -1.22 18.07 3.96
CA ILE A 199 -1.78 18.53 2.68
C ILE A 199 -1.13 19.85 2.26
N ALA A 200 -1.03 20.82 3.17
CA ALA A 200 -0.39 22.11 2.88
C ALA A 200 1.07 21.94 2.47
N ILE A 201 1.81 21.00 3.07
CA ILE A 201 3.16 20.66 2.66
C ILE A 201 3.19 20.14 1.21
N GLY A 202 2.36 19.14 0.88
CA GLY A 202 2.28 18.61 -0.47
C GLY A 202 1.91 19.68 -1.49
N LEU A 203 0.90 20.49 -1.18
CA LEU A 203 0.41 21.53 -2.09
C LEU A 203 1.31 22.79 -2.17
N SER A 204 2.31 22.91 -1.30
CA SER A 204 3.33 23.99 -1.39
C SER A 204 4.36 23.76 -2.50
N HIS A 205 4.44 22.55 -3.03
CA HIS A 205 5.34 22.18 -4.13
C HIS A 205 4.62 22.26 -5.48
N PRO A 206 5.36 22.48 -6.58
CA PRO A 206 4.81 22.36 -7.93
C PRO A 206 4.28 20.94 -8.17
N PRO A 207 3.17 20.77 -8.91
CA PRO A 207 2.71 19.44 -9.30
C PRO A 207 3.75 18.76 -10.22
N TYR A 208 3.78 17.43 -10.20
CA TYR A 208 4.67 16.63 -11.06
C TYR A 208 4.32 16.80 -12.54
N PHE A 209 3.03 16.92 -12.86
CA PHE A 209 2.49 17.08 -14.21
C PHE A 209 1.05 17.64 -14.16
N PRO A 210 0.51 18.14 -15.27
CA PRO A 210 -0.90 18.53 -15.35
C PRO A 210 -1.84 17.34 -15.14
N PRO A 211 -3.03 17.53 -14.55
CA PRO A 211 -3.98 16.47 -14.27
C PRO A 211 -4.27 15.57 -15.48
N GLY A 212 -4.18 14.27 -15.29
CA GLY A 212 -4.43 13.26 -16.33
C GLY A 212 -3.31 13.03 -17.33
N GLN A 213 -2.17 13.73 -17.22
CA GLN A 213 -1.06 13.63 -18.20
C GLN A 213 0.07 12.70 -17.75
N GLY A 214 -0.08 12.01 -16.62
CA GLY A 214 0.91 11.10 -16.10
C GLY A 214 0.37 10.30 -14.92
N TRP A 215 1.26 9.50 -14.35
CA TRP A 215 0.99 8.77 -13.12
C TRP A 215 2.17 8.98 -12.15
N GLN A 216 1.86 9.36 -10.92
CA GLN A 216 2.85 9.45 -9.84
C GLN A 216 2.14 9.21 -8.52
N TYR A 217 2.58 8.19 -7.79
CA TYR A 217 2.05 7.90 -6.47
C TYR A 217 2.21 9.09 -5.52
N SER A 218 1.15 9.43 -4.81
CA SER A 218 1.16 10.55 -3.87
C SER A 218 0.34 10.23 -2.63
N ASN A 219 0.96 10.31 -1.46
CA ASN A 219 0.26 10.19 -0.19
C ASN A 219 -0.63 11.40 0.09
N THR A 220 -0.31 12.58 -0.47
CA THR A 220 -1.16 13.78 -0.42
C THR A 220 -2.55 13.49 -0.98
N ASP A 221 -2.64 12.72 -2.05
CA ASP A 221 -3.92 12.35 -2.67
C ASP A 221 -4.86 11.67 -1.66
N TYR A 222 -4.36 10.73 -0.87
CA TYR A 222 -5.20 10.00 0.07
C TYR A 222 -5.49 10.74 1.37
N LEU A 223 -4.69 11.73 1.74
CA LEU A 223 -5.08 12.69 2.78
C LEU A 223 -6.29 13.52 2.29
N LEU A 224 -6.27 14.00 1.04
CA LEU A 224 -7.41 14.71 0.42
C LEU A 224 -8.66 13.82 0.33
N ILE A 225 -8.51 12.53 0.03
CA ILE A 225 -9.63 11.57 0.03
C ILE A 225 -10.19 11.38 1.44
N GLY A 226 -9.35 11.38 2.48
CA GLY A 226 -9.82 11.39 3.88
C GLY A 226 -10.67 12.62 4.18
N GLU A 227 -10.18 13.81 3.87
CA GLU A 227 -10.92 15.08 4.03
C GLU A 227 -12.24 15.08 3.22
N LEU A 228 -12.23 14.54 1.99
CA LEU A 228 -13.45 14.39 1.17
C LEU A 228 -14.49 13.54 1.89
N VAL A 229 -14.10 12.39 2.44
CA VAL A 229 -15.02 11.53 3.20
C VAL A 229 -15.60 12.26 4.38
N GLU A 230 -14.78 12.96 5.18
CA GLU A 230 -15.25 13.75 6.31
C GLU A 230 -16.23 14.85 5.89
N LYS A 231 -15.92 15.57 4.82
CA LYS A 231 -16.76 16.64 4.30
C LYS A 231 -18.12 16.13 3.81
N VAL A 232 -18.13 15.00 3.10
CA VAL A 232 -19.34 14.41 2.55
C VAL A 232 -20.20 13.76 3.62
N THR A 233 -19.59 13.10 4.62
CA THR A 233 -20.35 12.34 5.62
C THR A 233 -20.68 13.17 6.88
N GLY A 234 -19.86 14.15 7.21
CA GLY A 234 -19.91 14.87 8.47
C GLY A 234 -19.27 14.08 9.63
N HIS A 235 -18.62 12.96 9.34
CA HIS A 235 -17.95 12.09 10.31
C HIS A 235 -16.47 11.96 9.99
N ASP A 236 -15.64 11.76 11.01
CA ASP A 236 -14.24 11.35 10.85
C ASP A 236 -14.11 10.14 9.94
N TRP A 237 -13.19 10.17 8.99
CA TRP A 237 -13.03 9.11 7.98
C TRP A 237 -12.72 7.74 8.60
N ARG A 238 -12.04 7.70 9.76
CA ARG A 238 -11.78 6.47 10.51
C ARG A 238 -13.07 5.84 11.01
N SER A 239 -14.02 6.68 11.42
CA SER A 239 -15.35 6.23 11.85
C SER A 239 -16.14 5.60 10.71
N GLU A 240 -16.04 6.18 9.51
CA GLU A 240 -16.66 5.62 8.30
C GLU A 240 -16.02 4.28 7.93
N VAL A 241 -14.68 4.16 7.92
CA VAL A 241 -14.00 2.88 7.68
C VAL A 241 -14.37 1.84 8.75
N ARG A 242 -14.39 2.21 10.02
CA ARG A 242 -14.81 1.30 11.10
C ARG A 242 -16.25 0.84 10.92
N GLY A 243 -17.15 1.75 10.63
CA GLY A 243 -18.58 1.48 10.52
C GLY A 243 -18.96 0.68 9.28
N ARG A 244 -18.33 0.97 8.15
CA ARG A 244 -18.67 0.41 6.84
C ARG A 244 -17.88 -0.84 6.46
N VAL A 245 -16.68 -1.02 7.03
CA VAL A 245 -15.78 -2.11 6.63
C VAL A 245 -15.38 -2.97 7.82
N ILE A 246 -14.72 -2.39 8.84
CA ILE A 246 -14.10 -3.17 9.91
C ILE A 246 -15.14 -3.94 10.72
N ARG A 247 -16.16 -3.26 11.24
CA ARG A 247 -17.21 -3.87 12.08
C ARG A 247 -18.06 -4.90 11.32
N PRO A 248 -18.58 -4.60 10.11
CA PRO A 248 -19.41 -5.57 9.37
C PRO A 248 -18.67 -6.86 9.01
N LEU A 249 -17.35 -6.78 8.81
CA LEU A 249 -16.52 -7.96 8.52
C LEU A 249 -15.98 -8.65 9.77
N GLY A 250 -16.14 -8.06 10.96
CA GLY A 250 -15.58 -8.59 12.20
C GLY A 250 -14.06 -8.67 12.17
N LEU A 251 -13.39 -7.61 11.71
CA LEU A 251 -11.92 -7.53 11.64
C LEU A 251 -11.39 -7.09 13.01
N HIS A 252 -11.20 -8.06 13.91
CA HIS A 252 -10.95 -7.78 15.33
C HIS A 252 -9.54 -7.30 15.64
N ARG A 253 -8.58 -7.53 14.75
CA ARG A 253 -7.19 -7.08 14.86
C ARG A 253 -6.89 -5.87 13.96
N THR A 254 -7.93 -5.32 13.32
CA THR A 254 -7.81 -4.15 12.43
C THR A 254 -8.24 -2.89 13.16
N SER A 255 -7.36 -1.90 13.19
CA SER A 255 -7.61 -0.61 13.84
C SER A 255 -6.98 0.55 13.06
N LEU A 256 -7.49 1.75 13.35
CA LEU A 256 -7.00 3.02 12.84
C LEU A 256 -6.62 3.84 14.07
N PRO A 257 -5.32 3.83 14.44
CA PRO A 257 -4.86 4.31 15.76
C PRO A 257 -4.90 5.83 15.91
N GLY A 258 -4.87 6.59 14.80
CA GLY A 258 -4.78 8.05 14.85
C GLY A 258 -3.45 8.49 15.45
N THR A 259 -3.49 9.00 16.69
CA THR A 259 -2.30 9.45 17.41
C THR A 259 -1.75 8.43 18.40
N ALA A 260 -2.42 7.29 18.60
CA ALA A 260 -1.90 6.23 19.46
C ALA A 260 -0.66 5.59 18.84
N THR A 261 0.38 5.37 19.66
CA THR A 261 1.72 4.99 19.18
C THR A 261 1.97 3.49 19.14
N GLY A 262 1.26 2.71 19.97
CA GLY A 262 1.47 1.26 20.11
C GLY A 262 0.66 0.42 19.12
N ILE A 263 1.05 -0.85 19.01
CA ILE A 263 0.30 -1.90 18.29
C ILE A 263 -0.39 -2.79 19.33
N PRO A 264 -1.72 -2.93 19.31
CA PRO A 264 -2.43 -3.76 20.27
C PRO A 264 -2.15 -5.27 20.10
N GLY A 265 -1.92 -5.97 21.19
CA GLY A 265 -1.74 -7.42 21.22
C GLY A 265 -0.37 -7.91 20.73
N PRO A 266 -0.21 -9.21 20.44
CA PRO A 266 1.04 -9.76 19.93
C PRO A 266 1.43 -9.15 18.60
N HIS A 267 2.70 -8.76 18.45
CA HIS A 267 3.25 -8.19 17.22
C HIS A 267 4.76 -8.37 17.15
N SER A 268 5.31 -8.32 15.95
CA SER A 268 6.77 -8.21 15.78
C SER A 268 7.18 -6.75 15.87
N HIS A 269 8.37 -6.51 16.39
CA HIS A 269 8.97 -5.18 16.49
C HIS A 269 9.53 -4.72 15.13
N GLY A 270 9.39 -3.44 14.85
CA GLY A 270 10.04 -2.78 13.72
C GLY A 270 11.35 -2.14 14.15
N TYR A 271 12.38 -2.25 13.31
CA TYR A 271 13.71 -1.74 13.64
C TYR A 271 14.28 -0.87 12.52
N LEU A 272 15.12 0.09 12.91
CA LEU A 272 16.09 0.74 12.02
C LEU A 272 17.47 0.17 12.34
N GLN A 273 18.30 -0.03 11.31
CA GLN A 273 19.68 -0.45 11.46
C GLN A 273 20.58 0.78 11.59
N LEU A 274 21.08 1.05 12.80
CA LEU A 274 22.04 2.11 13.07
C LEU A 274 23.46 1.53 13.23
N SER A 275 24.46 2.40 13.25
CA SER A 275 25.87 1.99 13.40
C SER A 275 26.18 1.32 14.73
N ASP A 276 25.40 1.61 15.77
CA ASP A 276 25.52 1.04 17.12
C ASP A 276 24.53 -0.11 17.39
N GLY A 277 23.77 -0.54 16.39
CA GLY A 277 22.88 -1.70 16.48
C GLY A 277 21.42 -1.41 16.08
N PRO A 278 20.50 -2.35 16.37
CA PRO A 278 19.09 -2.18 16.07
C PRO A 278 18.45 -1.11 16.98
N ALA A 279 17.73 -0.18 16.38
CA ALA A 279 16.92 0.81 17.09
C ALA A 279 15.43 0.51 16.86
N ASP A 280 14.69 0.28 17.93
CA ASP A 280 13.27 -0.05 17.90
C ASP A 280 12.44 1.18 17.47
N VAL A 281 11.67 1.03 16.40
CA VAL A 281 10.74 2.04 15.85
C VAL A 281 9.29 1.56 15.86
N THR A 282 8.99 0.50 16.61
CA THR A 282 7.64 -0.08 16.71
C THR A 282 6.60 0.94 17.12
N GLU A 283 6.94 1.75 18.13
CA GLU A 283 6.06 2.80 18.61
C GLU A 283 6.32 4.12 17.90
N PHE A 284 5.31 4.63 17.19
CA PHE A 284 5.32 5.99 16.64
C PHE A 284 3.90 6.47 16.36
N ASN A 285 3.74 7.79 16.32
CA ASN A 285 2.48 8.46 16.03
C ASN A 285 2.17 8.39 14.53
N THR A 286 1.20 7.55 14.16
CA THR A 286 0.85 7.31 12.76
C THR A 286 0.08 8.45 12.10
N SER A 287 -0.22 9.54 12.81
CA SER A 287 -0.83 10.72 12.20
C SER A 287 -0.01 11.31 11.05
N VAL A 288 1.33 11.05 11.04
CA VAL A 288 2.20 11.39 9.91
C VAL A 288 1.77 10.72 8.59
N ALA A 289 1.10 9.58 8.66
CA ALA A 289 0.57 8.86 7.50
C ALA A 289 -0.95 9.05 7.33
N GLY A 290 -1.70 9.16 8.43
CA GLY A 290 -3.14 9.40 8.45
C GLY A 290 -3.91 8.52 7.45
N ALA A 291 -4.79 9.14 6.69
CA ALA A 291 -5.64 8.47 5.68
C ALA A 291 -4.86 7.76 4.56
N SER A 292 -3.56 8.05 4.41
CA SER A 292 -2.71 7.39 3.43
C SER A 292 -2.04 6.10 3.93
N GLY A 293 -1.95 5.87 5.30
CA GLY A 293 -1.09 4.77 5.73
C GLY A 293 -1.13 4.33 7.20
N GLU A 294 -2.13 4.71 8.01
CA GLU A 294 -2.08 4.46 9.46
C GLU A 294 -2.58 3.09 9.92
N LEU A 295 -3.20 2.28 9.03
CA LEU A 295 -3.87 1.02 9.40
C LEU A 295 -2.93 0.05 10.13
N ILE A 296 -3.42 -0.50 11.23
CA ILE A 296 -2.90 -1.70 11.88
C ILE A 296 -3.83 -2.86 11.54
N SER A 297 -3.30 -4.04 11.21
CA SER A 297 -4.10 -5.22 10.88
C SER A 297 -3.33 -6.52 11.15
N SER A 298 -3.88 -7.66 10.74
CA SER A 298 -3.26 -8.98 10.73
C SER A 298 -3.45 -9.65 9.37
N ASN A 299 -2.69 -10.71 9.09
CA ASN A 299 -2.85 -11.46 7.83
C ASN A 299 -4.27 -12.00 7.66
N ASP A 300 -4.88 -12.53 8.73
CA ASP A 300 -6.25 -13.05 8.73
C ASP A 300 -7.27 -11.96 8.37
N ASP A 301 -7.21 -10.82 9.05
CA ASP A 301 -8.15 -9.72 8.81
C ASP A 301 -7.99 -9.13 7.40
N LEU A 302 -6.75 -8.94 6.93
CA LEU A 302 -6.48 -8.44 5.58
C LEU A 302 -7.00 -9.40 4.51
N ALA A 303 -6.76 -10.71 4.65
CA ALA A 303 -7.24 -11.70 3.70
C ALA A 303 -8.79 -11.78 3.69
N ARG A 304 -9.45 -11.62 4.85
CA ARG A 304 -10.92 -11.55 4.96
C ARG A 304 -11.48 -10.28 4.33
N PHE A 305 -10.81 -9.16 4.52
CA PHE A 305 -11.18 -7.89 3.87
C PHE A 305 -11.08 -8.02 2.35
N ASP A 306 -9.96 -8.50 1.82
CA ASP A 306 -9.72 -8.64 0.38
C ASP A 306 -10.72 -9.61 -0.27
N ALA A 307 -10.98 -10.75 0.38
CA ALA A 307 -12.02 -11.70 -0.06
C ALA A 307 -13.41 -11.07 -0.11
N ALA A 308 -13.73 -10.20 0.84
CA ALA A 308 -15.01 -9.49 0.86
C ALA A 308 -15.10 -8.43 -0.22
N LEU A 309 -14.01 -7.71 -0.47
CA LEU A 309 -13.92 -6.65 -1.46
C LEU A 309 -14.02 -7.22 -2.88
N LEU A 310 -13.08 -8.10 -3.26
CA LEU A 310 -13.01 -8.68 -4.60
C LEU A 310 -14.16 -9.64 -4.88
N GLY A 311 -14.68 -10.30 -3.84
CA GLY A 311 -15.89 -11.13 -3.92
C GLY A 311 -17.21 -10.34 -4.00
N GLY A 312 -17.18 -9.01 -4.05
CA GLY A 312 -18.35 -8.15 -4.28
C GLY A 312 -19.28 -8.02 -3.07
N ARG A 313 -18.82 -8.33 -1.86
CA ARG A 313 -19.63 -8.16 -0.63
C ARG A 313 -19.64 -6.74 -0.08
N LEU A 314 -18.60 -5.93 -0.40
CA LEU A 314 -18.46 -4.55 0.07
C LEU A 314 -18.89 -3.51 -0.95
N LEU A 315 -18.82 -3.84 -2.23
CA LEU A 315 -19.16 -2.96 -3.35
C LEU A 315 -20.12 -3.65 -4.30
N ALA A 316 -21.08 -2.89 -4.84
CA ALA A 316 -21.89 -3.37 -5.94
C ALA A 316 -21.02 -3.58 -7.22
N PRO A 317 -21.44 -4.42 -8.17
CA PRO A 317 -20.65 -4.77 -9.34
C PRO A 317 -20.12 -3.55 -10.12
N ALA A 318 -20.93 -2.49 -10.24
CA ALA A 318 -20.53 -1.27 -10.94
C ALA A 318 -19.37 -0.54 -10.24
N GLN A 319 -19.42 -0.40 -8.91
CA GLN A 319 -18.37 0.24 -8.13
C GLN A 319 -17.09 -0.60 -8.10
N LEU A 320 -17.22 -1.92 -7.97
CA LEU A 320 -16.09 -2.83 -8.04
C LEU A 320 -15.41 -2.81 -9.41
N ALA A 321 -16.19 -2.69 -10.49
CA ALA A 321 -15.65 -2.51 -11.83
C ALA A 321 -14.86 -1.20 -11.95
N GLN A 322 -15.38 -0.10 -11.41
CA GLN A 322 -14.65 1.18 -11.36
C GLN A 322 -13.33 1.05 -10.59
N MET A 323 -13.35 0.39 -9.41
CA MET A 323 -12.18 0.19 -8.58
C MET A 323 -11.06 -0.56 -9.31
N THR A 324 -11.42 -1.58 -10.09
CA THR A 324 -10.50 -2.47 -10.79
C THR A 324 -10.19 -2.05 -12.23
N THR A 325 -10.76 -0.95 -12.72
CA THR A 325 -10.33 -0.30 -13.95
C THR A 325 -9.03 0.44 -13.67
N THR A 326 -7.95 0.04 -14.34
CA THR A 326 -6.59 0.48 -14.03
C THR A 326 -6.01 1.41 -15.10
N VAL A 327 -5.10 2.26 -14.68
CA VAL A 327 -4.18 3.01 -15.54
C VAL A 327 -2.77 2.43 -15.40
N PRO A 328 -1.92 2.50 -16.46
CA PRO A 328 -0.52 2.09 -16.32
C PRO A 328 0.18 2.89 -15.22
N ALA A 329 0.89 2.18 -14.33
CA ALA A 329 1.78 2.75 -13.36
C ALA A 329 3.20 2.36 -13.76
N ASP A 330 4.08 3.35 -13.98
CA ASP A 330 5.47 3.09 -14.37
C ASP A 330 6.31 2.70 -13.14
N VAL A 331 6.08 1.48 -12.66
CA VAL A 331 6.74 0.92 -11.48
C VAL A 331 7.23 -0.50 -11.74
N GLN A 332 8.20 -0.95 -10.94
CA GLN A 332 8.71 -2.31 -10.96
C GLN A 332 8.36 -3.04 -9.65
N PRO A 333 7.81 -4.28 -9.70
CA PRO A 333 7.41 -5.04 -10.89
C PRO A 333 6.26 -4.37 -11.67
N PRO A 334 6.07 -4.70 -12.97
CA PRO A 334 5.03 -4.09 -13.79
C PRO A 334 3.66 -4.19 -13.14
N THR A 335 3.07 -3.05 -12.86
CA THR A 335 1.83 -2.93 -12.10
C THR A 335 0.98 -1.84 -12.73
N ASP A 336 -0.34 -2.03 -12.73
CA ASP A 336 -1.29 -0.97 -13.07
C ASP A 336 -2.02 -0.53 -11.79
N TYR A 337 -2.51 0.69 -11.75
CA TYR A 337 -3.19 1.25 -10.58
C TYR A 337 -4.66 1.56 -10.87
N GLY A 338 -5.55 1.07 -10.01
CA GLY A 338 -6.98 1.38 -10.01
C GLY A 338 -7.34 2.47 -9.01
N LEU A 339 -8.48 2.35 -8.34
CA LEU A 339 -8.90 3.29 -7.29
C LEU A 339 -8.50 2.72 -5.91
N GLY A 340 -7.28 3.03 -5.45
CA GLY A 340 -6.73 2.52 -4.18
C GLY A 340 -6.40 1.03 -4.19
N LEU A 341 -6.18 0.49 -5.36
CA LEU A 341 -5.92 -0.93 -5.60
C LEU A 341 -4.96 -1.07 -6.77
N MET A 342 -3.99 -1.95 -6.66
CA MET A 342 -3.04 -2.28 -7.71
C MET A 342 -3.45 -3.58 -8.41
N LYS A 343 -3.11 -3.69 -9.71
CA LYS A 343 -3.15 -4.94 -10.47
C LYS A 343 -1.73 -5.39 -10.73
N LEU A 344 -1.30 -6.43 -10.03
CA LEU A 344 0.03 -7.03 -10.19
C LEU A 344 -0.02 -8.16 -11.21
N LYS A 345 0.90 -8.14 -12.19
CA LYS A 345 1.06 -9.19 -13.18
C LYS A 345 1.96 -10.29 -12.61
N LEU A 346 1.45 -11.50 -12.53
CA LEU A 346 2.15 -12.72 -12.15
C LEU A 346 2.44 -13.61 -13.38
N SER A 347 3.20 -14.68 -13.17
CA SER A 347 3.56 -15.64 -14.25
C SER A 347 2.33 -16.32 -14.88
N CYS A 348 1.25 -16.51 -14.13
CA CYS A 348 0.04 -17.22 -14.56
C CYS A 348 -1.20 -16.32 -14.70
N GLY A 349 -1.10 -15.01 -14.47
CA GLY A 349 -2.25 -14.10 -14.57
C GLY A 349 -2.07 -12.82 -13.77
N ASN A 350 -3.19 -12.19 -13.42
CA ASN A 350 -3.18 -10.95 -12.65
C ASN A 350 -3.86 -11.15 -11.30
N VAL A 351 -3.34 -10.50 -10.28
CA VAL A 351 -3.94 -10.38 -8.95
C VAL A 351 -4.18 -8.93 -8.60
N TRP A 352 -5.10 -8.67 -7.70
CA TRP A 352 -5.46 -7.33 -7.24
C TRP A 352 -5.19 -7.21 -5.74
N GLY A 353 -4.73 -6.05 -5.32
CA GLY A 353 -4.41 -5.79 -3.93
C GLY A 353 -3.60 -4.52 -3.76
N HIS A 354 -2.88 -4.41 -2.68
CA HIS A 354 -2.01 -3.26 -2.43
C HIS A 354 -0.84 -3.66 -1.52
N PRO A 355 0.40 -3.25 -1.84
CA PRO A 355 1.48 -3.32 -0.88
C PRO A 355 1.35 -2.17 0.13
N GLY A 356 1.98 -2.32 1.28
CA GLY A 356 2.07 -1.28 2.28
C GLY A 356 3.48 -1.16 2.84
N GLY A 357 3.91 0.05 3.11
CA GLY A 357 5.18 0.33 3.77
C GLY A 357 5.02 1.47 4.76
N ILE A 358 5.63 1.33 5.92
CA ILE A 358 5.77 2.35 6.95
C ILE A 358 6.95 1.93 7.83
N TYR A 359 7.51 2.85 8.63
CA TYR A 359 8.72 2.59 9.43
C TYR A 359 8.72 1.19 10.08
N GLY A 360 9.72 0.37 9.73
CA GLY A 360 9.92 -0.97 10.28
C GLY A 360 8.93 -2.05 9.80
N TYR A 361 8.01 -1.73 8.87
CA TYR A 361 7.00 -2.68 8.38
C TYR A 361 6.80 -2.57 6.89
N THR A 362 6.71 -3.72 6.21
CA THR A 362 6.24 -3.83 4.83
C THR A 362 5.21 -4.95 4.74
N THR A 363 4.18 -4.76 3.92
CA THR A 363 3.04 -5.68 3.83
C THR A 363 2.65 -5.86 2.37
N TYR A 364 2.22 -7.06 2.01
CA TYR A 364 1.71 -7.40 0.69
C TYR A 364 0.37 -8.10 0.87
N LEU A 365 -0.68 -7.53 0.28
CA LEU A 365 -2.02 -8.11 0.25
C LEU A 365 -2.46 -8.22 -1.19
N PHE A 366 -2.71 -9.45 -1.67
CA PHE A 366 -3.21 -9.69 -3.02
C PHE A 366 -4.23 -10.81 -3.04
N GLY A 367 -5.24 -10.66 -3.90
CA GLY A 367 -6.28 -11.64 -4.14
C GLY A 367 -6.59 -11.86 -5.61
N ASP A 368 -7.23 -12.99 -5.92
CA ASP A 368 -7.77 -13.24 -7.25
C ASP A 368 -9.01 -12.37 -7.49
N ARG A 369 -9.31 -12.11 -8.76
CA ARG A 369 -10.45 -11.24 -9.16
C ARG A 369 -11.81 -11.71 -8.64
N ALA A 370 -11.94 -12.97 -8.27
CA ALA A 370 -13.16 -13.58 -7.75
C ALA A 370 -13.25 -13.55 -6.21
N GLY A 371 -12.19 -13.08 -5.52
CA GLY A 371 -12.11 -13.06 -4.05
C GLY A 371 -12.07 -14.44 -3.42
N ARG A 372 -11.62 -15.47 -4.14
CA ARG A 372 -11.55 -16.85 -3.65
C ARG A 372 -10.19 -17.22 -3.08
N ARG A 373 -9.13 -16.61 -3.59
CA ARG A 373 -7.75 -16.86 -3.13
C ARG A 373 -7.10 -15.55 -2.71
N GLN A 374 -6.52 -15.52 -1.51
CA GLN A 374 -5.83 -14.36 -0.93
C GLN A 374 -4.49 -14.78 -0.37
N VAL A 375 -3.48 -13.96 -0.60
CA VAL A 375 -2.21 -14.03 0.11
C VAL A 375 -1.98 -12.71 0.85
N SER A 376 -1.61 -12.81 2.11
CA SER A 376 -1.19 -11.68 2.94
C SER A 376 0.15 -12.02 3.57
N VAL A 377 1.11 -11.10 3.45
CA VAL A 377 2.47 -11.25 3.98
C VAL A 377 2.85 -9.94 4.65
N SER A 378 3.39 -10.01 5.86
CA SER A 378 4.05 -8.87 6.53
C SER A 378 5.49 -9.25 6.83
N ALA A 379 6.40 -8.30 6.62
CA ALA A 379 7.80 -8.45 6.98
C ALA A 379 8.31 -7.17 7.68
N ASN A 380 9.32 -7.34 8.52
CA ASN A 380 9.97 -6.25 9.24
C ASN A 380 11.36 -5.99 8.64
N PRO A 381 11.50 -5.06 7.66
CA PRO A 381 12.79 -4.74 7.03
C PRO A 381 13.80 -4.31 8.12
N TYR A 382 15.02 -4.84 8.05
CA TYR A 382 16.07 -4.51 9.03
C TYR A 382 17.46 -4.37 8.39
N ASP A 383 17.97 -5.43 7.76
CA ASP A 383 19.30 -5.43 7.13
C ASP A 383 19.27 -4.64 5.82
N GLN A 384 19.75 -3.41 5.86
CA GLN A 384 19.76 -2.49 4.72
C GLN A 384 20.61 -2.98 3.55
N ALA A 385 21.66 -3.76 3.81
CA ALA A 385 22.51 -4.30 2.75
C ALA A 385 21.77 -5.33 1.90
N LYS A 386 20.77 -6.00 2.48
CA LYS A 386 19.92 -6.99 1.82
C LYS A 386 18.58 -6.43 1.34
N GLY A 387 18.20 -5.24 1.77
CA GLY A 387 16.88 -4.66 1.55
C GLY A 387 16.41 -4.65 0.10
N ALA A 388 17.33 -4.57 -0.88
CA ALA A 388 17.00 -4.63 -2.30
C ALA A 388 16.41 -5.99 -2.74
N ALA A 389 16.66 -7.07 -2.00
CA ALA A 389 16.12 -8.40 -2.29
C ALA A 389 14.74 -8.66 -1.68
N LEU A 390 14.30 -7.85 -0.72
CA LEU A 390 13.05 -8.09 0.03
C LEU A 390 11.81 -8.06 -0.89
N THR A 391 11.66 -7.03 -1.71
CA THR A 391 10.52 -6.93 -2.63
C THR A 391 10.50 -8.03 -3.69
N PRO A 392 11.61 -8.33 -4.39
CA PRO A 392 11.65 -9.50 -5.28
C PRO A 392 11.27 -10.82 -4.60
N ALA A 393 11.76 -11.09 -3.38
CA ALA A 393 11.41 -12.28 -2.62
C ALA A 393 9.91 -12.33 -2.26
N ALA A 394 9.34 -11.19 -1.84
CA ALA A 394 7.91 -11.10 -1.53
C ALA A 394 7.04 -11.33 -2.77
N VAL A 395 7.39 -10.74 -3.92
CA VAL A 395 6.68 -10.95 -5.19
C VAL A 395 6.80 -12.40 -5.65
N ALA A 396 7.96 -13.04 -5.48
CA ALA A 396 8.14 -14.47 -5.79
C ALA A 396 7.25 -15.36 -4.88
N LEU A 397 7.11 -15.03 -3.60
CA LEU A 397 6.18 -15.73 -2.69
C LEU A 397 4.72 -15.54 -3.12
N VAL A 398 4.33 -14.33 -3.54
CA VAL A 398 2.99 -14.07 -4.09
C VAL A 398 2.78 -14.87 -5.38
N ASP A 399 3.74 -14.86 -6.31
CA ASP A 399 3.66 -15.63 -7.56
C ASP A 399 3.51 -17.13 -7.26
N LEU A 400 4.36 -17.68 -6.40
CA LEU A 400 4.28 -19.08 -5.95
C LEU A 400 2.90 -19.39 -5.35
N ALA A 401 2.36 -18.50 -4.51
CA ALA A 401 1.08 -18.69 -3.85
C ALA A 401 -0.10 -18.77 -4.84
N PHE A 402 -0.03 -18.09 -5.97
CA PHE A 402 -1.09 -18.11 -6.99
C PHE A 402 -0.79 -19.10 -8.13
N CYS A 403 0.43 -19.16 -8.60
CA CYS A 403 0.81 -19.86 -9.83
C CYS A 403 1.42 -21.24 -9.60
N GLY A 404 1.85 -21.51 -8.37
CA GLY A 404 2.63 -22.72 -8.06
C GLY A 404 4.10 -22.60 -8.45
N PRO A 405 4.88 -23.68 -8.28
CA PRO A 405 6.29 -23.68 -8.65
C PRO A 405 6.45 -23.54 -10.17
N ALA A 406 7.47 -22.78 -10.58
CA ALA A 406 7.78 -22.58 -11.99
C ALA A 406 7.98 -23.94 -12.69
N GLY A 407 7.23 -24.20 -13.76
CA GLY A 407 7.34 -25.44 -14.55
C GLY A 407 6.44 -26.61 -14.11
N SER A 408 5.42 -26.37 -13.25
CA SER A 408 4.40 -27.37 -12.89
C SER A 408 3.19 -27.36 -13.82
#